data_2ea82b34f98bcd36d2204d068d1587c4
#
_entry.id   2ea82b34f98bcd36d2204d068d1587c4
#
_cell.length_a   1.000
_cell.length_b   1.000
_cell.length_c   1.000
_cell.angle_alpha   90.00
_cell.angle_beta   90.00
_cell.angle_gamma   90.00
#
_symmetry.space_group_name_H-M   'P 1'
#
loop_
_entity.id
_entity.type
_entity.pdbx_description
1 polymer ?
#
loop_
_entity_poly.entity_id
_entity_poly.type
_entity_poly.pdbx_seq_one_letter_code
_entity_poly.pdbx_strand_id
1 'polypeptide(L)'
;AAASFEELAARLAPDKAFVAKFKAVYPEGLSEATITDAIAEYEKTLITPNSPFDRYLKGEKDAMTAEQVEGYALFKDYNCATCHAGVAMGGQSYELMGARADYFKDREINSKSGLTDADNGRWAQTKVERDRYRFKTPTLRNVALTWPYYHDGSVKTLSEAVAMMSRYQVGREMPEADKAKVTKFLEALTGELKGKPVTNTNKQ
;
A
#
# COMPACT_ATOMS: atom_id res chain seq x y z
N ALA A 1 1.54 -18.37 12.60
CA ALA A 1 1.03 -18.59 11.25
C ALA A 1 1.13 -20.07 10.91
N ALA A 2 0.32 -20.57 9.95
CA ALA A 2 0.45 -21.93 9.40
C ALA A 2 1.57 -21.92 8.34
N ALA A 3 2.32 -23.02 8.24
CA ALA A 3 3.42 -23.14 7.27
C ALA A 3 2.93 -23.63 5.89
N SER A 4 1.75 -24.25 5.84
CA SER A 4 1.11 -24.72 4.60
C SER A 4 -0.41 -24.63 4.69
N PHE A 5 -1.09 -24.80 3.54
CA PHE A 5 -2.56 -24.85 3.50
C PHE A 5 -3.11 -26.14 4.14
N GLU A 6 -2.39 -27.24 4.06
CA GLU A 6 -2.75 -28.49 4.76
C GLU A 6 -2.74 -28.29 6.27
N GLU A 7 -1.70 -27.64 6.80
CA GLU A 7 -1.61 -27.31 8.22
C GLU A 7 -2.74 -26.34 8.62
N LEU A 8 -3.05 -25.35 7.79
CA LEU A 8 -4.16 -24.43 8.05
C LEU A 8 -5.50 -25.16 8.10
N ALA A 9 -5.78 -26.03 7.13
CA ALA A 9 -6.99 -26.84 7.10
C ALA A 9 -7.10 -27.76 8.34
N ALA A 10 -5.98 -28.39 8.73
CA ALA A 10 -5.92 -29.22 9.94
C ALA A 10 -6.21 -28.41 11.22
N ARG A 11 -5.76 -27.15 11.30
CA ARG A 11 -6.04 -26.27 12.45
C ARG A 11 -7.50 -25.83 12.51
N LEU A 12 -8.16 -25.67 11.35
CA LEU A 12 -9.57 -25.26 11.26
C LEU A 12 -10.54 -26.42 11.45
N ALA A 13 -10.17 -27.64 11.08
CA ALA A 13 -11.04 -28.83 11.09
C ALA A 13 -11.68 -29.17 12.46
N PRO A 14 -11.06 -28.91 13.63
CA PRO A 14 -11.67 -29.15 14.93
C PRO A 14 -12.89 -28.26 15.22
N ASP A 15 -12.96 -27.05 14.63
CA ASP A 15 -14.12 -26.17 14.79
C ASP A 15 -15.28 -26.63 13.90
N LYS A 16 -16.12 -27.50 14.46
CA LYS A 16 -17.25 -28.09 13.73
C LYS A 16 -18.27 -27.05 13.26
N ALA A 17 -18.46 -25.95 14.01
CA ALA A 17 -19.38 -24.88 13.64
C ALA A 17 -18.83 -24.08 12.45
N PHE A 18 -17.55 -23.77 12.45
CA PHE A 18 -16.88 -23.15 11.31
C PHE A 18 -16.94 -24.04 10.07
N VAL A 19 -16.54 -25.33 10.21
CA VAL A 19 -16.55 -26.29 9.10
C VAL A 19 -17.95 -26.45 8.49
N ALA A 20 -19.02 -26.48 9.30
CA ALA A 20 -20.39 -26.56 8.80
C ALA A 20 -20.77 -25.32 7.98
N LYS A 21 -20.46 -24.11 8.48
CA LYS A 21 -20.68 -22.86 7.74
C LYS A 21 -19.87 -22.79 6.46
N PHE A 22 -18.61 -23.25 6.52
CA PHE A 22 -17.74 -23.25 5.35
C PHE A 22 -18.25 -24.20 4.26
N LYS A 23 -18.69 -25.41 4.63
CA LYS A 23 -19.27 -26.39 3.70
C LYS A 23 -20.61 -25.95 3.10
N ALA A 24 -21.34 -25.07 3.75
CA ALA A 24 -22.57 -24.51 3.18
C ALA A 24 -22.30 -23.61 1.97
N VAL A 25 -21.07 -23.05 1.86
CA VAL A 25 -20.61 -22.22 0.74
C VAL A 25 -19.73 -23.03 -0.22
N TYR A 26 -18.87 -23.89 0.32
CA TYR A 26 -17.92 -24.73 -0.39
C TYR A 26 -18.19 -26.22 -0.05
N PRO A 27 -19.08 -26.90 -0.81
CA PRO A 27 -19.46 -28.30 -0.52
C PRO A 27 -18.28 -29.29 -0.44
N GLU A 28 -17.21 -29.03 -1.19
CA GLU A 28 -15.96 -29.81 -1.20
C GLU A 28 -15.16 -29.66 0.11
N GLY A 29 -15.47 -28.68 0.93
CA GLY A 29 -14.84 -28.43 2.23
C GLY A 29 -13.55 -27.64 2.16
N LEU A 30 -12.70 -27.80 3.19
CA LEU A 30 -11.46 -27.06 3.37
C LEU A 30 -10.36 -27.60 2.46
N SER A 31 -9.88 -26.79 1.54
CA SER A 31 -8.72 -27.03 0.67
C SER A 31 -8.00 -25.71 0.41
N GLU A 32 -6.79 -25.75 -0.16
CA GLU A 32 -6.08 -24.55 -0.59
C GLU A 32 -6.95 -23.69 -1.51
N ALA A 33 -7.58 -24.31 -2.52
CA ALA A 33 -8.42 -23.61 -3.49
C ALA A 33 -9.61 -22.91 -2.82
N THR A 34 -10.35 -23.61 -1.97
CA THR A 34 -11.54 -23.03 -1.32
C THR A 34 -11.21 -22.01 -0.26
N ILE A 35 -10.09 -22.19 0.46
CA ILE A 35 -9.64 -21.21 1.47
C ILE A 35 -9.15 -19.94 0.79
N THR A 36 -8.35 -20.04 -0.27
CA THR A 36 -7.86 -18.86 -1.02
C THR A 36 -8.99 -18.13 -1.73
N ASP A 37 -9.96 -18.85 -2.29
CA ASP A 37 -11.14 -18.24 -2.89
C ASP A 37 -11.98 -17.49 -1.85
N ALA A 38 -12.25 -18.08 -0.68
CA ALA A 38 -12.97 -17.42 0.40
C ALA A 38 -12.28 -16.13 0.88
N ILE A 39 -10.93 -16.14 0.96
CA ILE A 39 -10.15 -14.95 1.31
C ILE A 39 -10.28 -13.91 0.21
N ALA A 40 -10.13 -14.30 -1.06
CA ALA A 40 -10.23 -13.39 -2.19
C ALA A 40 -11.62 -12.74 -2.31
N GLU A 41 -12.71 -13.51 -2.09
CA GLU A 41 -14.06 -12.98 -2.07
C GLU A 41 -14.27 -11.98 -0.91
N TYR A 42 -13.71 -12.28 0.26
CA TYR A 42 -13.73 -11.32 1.36
C TYR A 42 -12.95 -10.04 1.03
N GLU A 43 -11.75 -10.15 0.46
CA GLU A 43 -10.93 -8.99 0.08
C GLU A 43 -11.63 -8.08 -0.93
N LYS A 44 -12.44 -8.62 -1.87
CA LYS A 44 -13.27 -7.83 -2.79
C LYS A 44 -14.28 -6.94 -2.07
N THR A 45 -14.64 -7.25 -0.83
CA THR A 45 -15.55 -6.41 -0.02
C THR A 45 -14.83 -5.27 0.70
N LEU A 46 -13.51 -5.26 0.73
CA LEU A 46 -12.69 -4.28 1.45
C LEU A 46 -12.36 -3.03 0.62
N ILE A 47 -13.20 -2.73 -0.37
CA ILE A 47 -13.05 -1.49 -1.15
C ILE A 47 -13.44 -0.28 -0.30
N THR A 48 -12.70 0.80 -0.47
CA THR A 48 -12.88 2.06 0.27
C THR A 48 -13.12 3.24 -0.67
N PRO A 49 -14.30 3.32 -1.33
CA PRO A 49 -14.67 4.43 -2.19
C PRO A 49 -14.98 5.71 -1.40
N ASN A 50 -15.44 6.74 -2.13
CA ASN A 50 -15.95 8.00 -1.60
C ASN A 50 -14.93 8.83 -0.79
N SER A 51 -13.63 8.64 -1.06
CA SER A 51 -12.64 9.59 -0.53
C SER A 51 -12.96 11.02 -1.01
N PRO A 52 -12.49 12.06 -0.31
CA PRO A 52 -12.57 13.43 -0.82
C PRO A 52 -12.07 13.56 -2.27
N PHE A 53 -11.00 12.86 -2.62
CA PHE A 53 -10.49 12.82 -3.98
C PHE A 53 -11.45 12.17 -4.98
N ASP A 54 -12.10 11.05 -4.62
CA ASP A 54 -13.10 10.41 -5.50
C ASP A 54 -14.27 11.35 -5.79
N ARG A 55 -14.78 12.01 -4.77
CA ARG A 55 -15.90 12.98 -4.90
C ARG A 55 -15.50 14.18 -5.73
N TYR A 56 -14.28 14.69 -5.52
CA TYR A 56 -13.72 15.78 -6.33
C TYR A 56 -13.66 15.40 -7.82
N LEU A 57 -13.19 14.17 -8.14
CA LEU A 57 -13.14 13.68 -9.53
C LEU A 57 -14.54 13.49 -10.14
N LYS A 58 -15.55 13.19 -9.31
CA LYS A 58 -16.96 13.10 -9.74
C LYS A 58 -17.64 14.47 -9.90
N GLY A 59 -16.93 15.57 -9.63
CA GLY A 59 -17.42 16.93 -9.85
C GLY A 59 -17.78 17.72 -8.59
N GLU A 60 -17.70 17.11 -7.40
CA GLU A 60 -17.90 17.81 -6.13
C GLU A 60 -16.65 18.66 -5.79
N LYS A 61 -16.56 19.87 -6.34
CA LYS A 61 -15.35 20.71 -6.25
C LYS A 61 -14.94 21.06 -4.81
N ASP A 62 -15.89 21.14 -3.91
CA ASP A 62 -15.67 21.47 -2.49
C ASP A 62 -15.33 20.24 -1.63
N ALA A 63 -15.27 19.02 -2.23
CA ALA A 63 -14.89 17.80 -1.52
C ALA A 63 -13.42 17.80 -1.08
N MET A 64 -12.57 18.55 -1.76
CA MET A 64 -11.17 18.78 -1.40
C MET A 64 -10.93 20.24 -1.03
N THR A 65 -10.06 20.49 -0.05
CA THR A 65 -9.60 21.84 0.26
C THR A 65 -8.70 22.39 -0.85
N ALA A 66 -8.54 23.71 -0.93
CA ALA A 66 -7.63 24.34 -1.89
C ALA A 66 -6.20 23.77 -1.78
N GLU A 67 -5.71 23.55 -0.56
CA GLU A 67 -4.39 22.99 -0.29
C GLU A 67 -4.24 21.54 -0.81
N GLN A 68 -5.31 20.72 -0.69
CA GLN A 68 -5.34 19.37 -1.24
C GLN A 68 -5.36 19.38 -2.77
N VAL A 69 -6.06 20.34 -3.39
CA VAL A 69 -6.08 20.50 -4.85
C VAL A 69 -4.71 20.92 -5.38
N GLU A 70 -4.06 21.87 -4.70
CA GLU A 70 -2.68 22.26 -5.01
C GLU A 70 -1.71 21.09 -4.85
N GLY A 71 -1.87 20.30 -3.77
CA GLY A 71 -1.10 19.08 -3.55
C GLY A 71 -1.28 18.03 -4.65
N TYR A 72 -2.50 17.89 -5.18
CA TYR A 72 -2.76 17.03 -6.35
C TYR A 72 -2.07 17.54 -7.62
N ALA A 73 -2.04 18.84 -7.84
CA ALA A 73 -1.29 19.42 -8.95
C ALA A 73 0.21 19.10 -8.81
N LEU A 74 0.80 19.34 -7.64
CA LEU A 74 2.20 19.03 -7.33
C LEU A 74 2.51 17.54 -7.47
N PHE A 75 1.62 16.65 -7.02
CA PHE A 75 1.77 15.21 -7.19
C PHE A 75 1.94 14.80 -8.66
N LYS A 76 1.25 15.47 -9.58
CA LYS A 76 1.43 15.29 -11.03
C LYS A 76 2.73 15.93 -11.53
N ASP A 77 3.04 17.15 -11.11
CA ASP A 77 4.23 17.91 -11.56
C ASP A 77 5.54 17.24 -11.11
N TYR A 78 5.53 16.56 -9.98
CA TYR A 78 6.64 15.72 -9.51
C TYR A 78 6.62 14.33 -10.14
N ASN A 79 5.76 14.05 -11.15
CA ASN A 79 5.62 12.78 -11.85
C ASN A 79 5.28 11.56 -10.95
N CYS A 80 4.75 11.76 -9.76
CA CYS A 80 4.34 10.67 -8.86
C CYS A 80 3.23 9.82 -9.49
N ALA A 81 2.34 10.45 -10.27
CA ALA A 81 1.24 9.80 -10.98
C ALA A 81 1.71 8.80 -12.06
N THR A 82 3.00 8.80 -12.47
CA THR A 82 3.54 7.83 -13.44
C THR A 82 3.47 6.41 -12.89
N CYS A 83 3.80 6.22 -11.62
CA CYS A 83 3.76 4.92 -10.95
C CYS A 83 2.49 4.75 -10.09
N HIS A 84 2.04 5.84 -9.46
CA HIS A 84 0.85 5.85 -8.61
C HIS A 84 -0.39 6.32 -9.38
N ALA A 85 -0.87 5.49 -10.32
CA ALA A 85 -2.01 5.75 -11.18
C ALA A 85 -3.13 4.72 -11.00
N GLY A 86 -4.24 4.91 -11.72
CA GLY A 86 -5.41 4.04 -11.73
C GLY A 86 -6.28 4.15 -10.47
N VAL A 87 -7.30 3.30 -10.40
CA VAL A 87 -8.32 3.33 -9.33
C VAL A 87 -7.70 3.19 -7.94
N ALA A 88 -6.68 2.36 -7.80
CA ALA A 88 -5.98 2.12 -6.54
C ALA A 88 -4.84 3.12 -6.27
N MET A 89 -4.54 4.03 -7.20
CA MET A 89 -3.37 4.92 -7.09
C MET A 89 -2.08 4.12 -6.85
N GLY A 90 -1.85 3.08 -7.64
CA GLY A 90 -0.74 2.14 -7.54
C GLY A 90 -1.19 0.68 -7.69
N GLY A 91 -0.34 -0.26 -7.30
CA GLY A 91 -0.65 -1.70 -7.28
C GLY A 91 -0.45 -2.45 -8.59
N GLN A 92 -0.10 -1.76 -9.69
CA GLN A 92 -0.11 -2.34 -11.05
C GLN A 92 1.27 -2.66 -11.61
N SER A 93 2.34 -2.18 -10.99
CA SER A 93 3.71 -2.37 -11.47
C SER A 93 4.69 -2.73 -10.35
N TYR A 94 5.87 -3.20 -10.77
CA TYR A 94 7.03 -3.38 -9.89
C TYR A 94 8.11 -2.40 -10.33
N GLU A 95 8.42 -1.45 -9.46
CA GLU A 95 9.37 -0.39 -9.76
C GLU A 95 10.66 -0.54 -8.96
N LEU A 96 11.76 -0.12 -9.56
CA LEU A 96 13.05 -0.08 -8.89
C LEU A 96 13.03 0.99 -7.81
N MET A 97 13.23 0.61 -6.55
CA MET A 97 13.42 1.58 -5.48
C MET A 97 14.79 2.22 -5.61
N GLY A 98 14.80 3.54 -5.73
CA GLY A 98 16.05 4.28 -5.98
C GLY A 98 16.35 4.47 -7.46
N ALA A 99 15.33 4.69 -8.30
CA ALA A 99 15.50 4.90 -9.74
C ALA A 99 16.34 6.14 -10.11
N ARG A 100 16.49 7.12 -9.22
CA ARG A 100 17.21 8.37 -9.43
C ARG A 100 18.37 8.60 -8.46
N ALA A 101 18.37 7.93 -7.32
CA ALA A 101 19.48 7.94 -6.36
C ALA A 101 19.53 6.58 -5.67
N ASP A 102 20.68 6.11 -5.28
CA ASP A 102 20.87 4.75 -4.75
C ASP A 102 20.38 4.65 -3.29
N TYR A 103 19.10 4.32 -3.14
CA TYR A 103 18.45 4.17 -1.84
C TYR A 103 19.12 3.08 -0.98
N PHE A 104 19.46 1.94 -1.58
CA PHE A 104 19.97 0.81 -0.80
C PHE A 104 21.42 1.01 -0.37
N LYS A 105 22.23 1.70 -1.17
CA LYS A 105 23.57 2.11 -0.75
C LYS A 105 23.50 3.08 0.42
N ASP A 106 22.66 4.11 0.34
CA ASP A 106 22.48 5.06 1.43
C ASP A 106 21.95 4.36 2.69
N ARG A 107 21.04 3.40 2.52
CA ARG A 107 20.50 2.60 3.61
C ARG A 107 21.56 1.69 4.24
N GLU A 108 22.38 1.01 3.45
CA GLU A 108 23.46 0.16 3.95
C GLU A 108 24.44 0.94 4.83
N ILE A 109 24.78 2.17 4.40
CA ILE A 109 25.69 3.05 5.14
C ILE A 109 25.06 3.55 6.45
N ASN A 110 23.77 3.89 6.43
CA ASN A 110 23.09 4.56 7.54
C ASN A 110 22.30 3.62 8.48
N SER A 111 22.08 2.37 8.08
CA SER A 111 21.38 1.37 8.89
C SER A 111 22.35 0.61 9.80
N LYS A 112 22.02 0.50 11.09
CA LYS A 112 22.82 -0.29 12.04
C LYS A 112 22.82 -1.79 11.73
N SER A 113 21.79 -2.29 11.03
CA SER A 113 21.59 -3.70 10.68
C SER A 113 22.05 -4.06 9.26
N GLY A 114 22.51 -3.07 8.45
CA GLY A 114 22.79 -3.28 7.04
C GLY A 114 21.54 -3.62 6.22
N LEU A 115 21.73 -4.26 5.06
CA LEU A 115 20.64 -4.77 4.23
C LEU A 115 20.17 -6.15 4.72
N THR A 116 18.88 -6.43 4.53
CA THR A 116 18.23 -7.70 4.85
C THR A 116 17.73 -8.40 3.59
N ASP A 117 17.29 -9.66 3.69
CA ASP A 117 16.71 -10.38 2.54
C ASP A 117 15.46 -9.68 1.99
N ALA A 118 14.68 -9.00 2.82
CA ALA A 118 13.51 -8.22 2.40
C ALA A 118 13.88 -7.04 1.49
N ASP A 119 15.08 -6.48 1.64
CA ASP A 119 15.57 -5.38 0.82
C ASP A 119 15.78 -5.79 -0.65
N ASN A 120 15.95 -7.09 -0.93
CA ASN A 120 16.07 -7.61 -2.30
C ASN A 120 14.76 -7.48 -3.12
N GLY A 121 13.63 -7.17 -2.47
CA GLY A 121 12.34 -6.98 -3.13
C GLY A 121 11.90 -8.23 -3.91
N ARG A 122 11.40 -8.02 -5.13
CA ARG A 122 10.89 -9.10 -5.99
C ARG A 122 11.93 -10.19 -6.28
N TRP A 123 13.21 -9.84 -6.33
CA TRP A 123 14.29 -10.81 -6.51
C TRP A 123 14.27 -11.92 -5.45
N ALA A 124 13.84 -11.64 -4.23
CA ALA A 124 13.73 -12.64 -3.17
C ALA A 124 12.86 -13.85 -3.59
N GLN A 125 11.90 -13.65 -4.47
CA GLN A 125 11.01 -14.67 -5.01
C GLN A 125 11.48 -15.21 -6.37
N THR A 126 11.82 -14.33 -7.31
CA THR A 126 12.09 -14.72 -8.70
C THR A 126 13.50 -15.20 -8.94
N LYS A 127 14.47 -14.78 -8.13
CA LYS A 127 15.91 -14.98 -8.31
C LYS A 127 16.45 -14.44 -9.66
N VAL A 128 15.66 -13.60 -10.32
CA VAL A 128 16.04 -12.94 -11.58
C VAL A 128 16.68 -11.60 -11.26
N GLU A 129 17.93 -11.36 -11.69
CA GLU A 129 18.72 -10.17 -11.27
C GLU A 129 18.03 -8.84 -11.62
N ARG A 130 17.37 -8.73 -12.76
CA ARG A 130 16.61 -7.52 -13.12
C ARG A 130 15.48 -7.17 -12.14
N ASP A 131 15.06 -8.09 -11.28
CA ASP A 131 14.00 -7.92 -10.28
C ASP A 131 14.56 -7.46 -8.91
N ARG A 132 15.88 -7.35 -8.78
CA ARG A 132 16.52 -6.88 -7.54
C ARG A 132 16.11 -5.45 -7.23
N TYR A 133 15.77 -5.21 -5.97
CA TYR A 133 15.30 -3.92 -5.47
C TYR A 133 14.02 -3.39 -6.13
N ARG A 134 13.29 -4.26 -6.85
CA ARG A 134 11.96 -3.93 -7.36
C ARG A 134 10.89 -4.30 -6.37
N PHE A 135 10.03 -3.32 -6.08
CA PHE A 135 8.89 -3.49 -5.19
C PHE A 135 7.60 -3.22 -5.95
N LYS A 136 6.54 -3.93 -5.58
CA LYS A 136 5.21 -3.62 -6.08
C LYS A 136 4.89 -2.18 -5.65
N THR A 137 4.55 -1.32 -6.62
CA THR A 137 4.09 0.04 -6.33
C THR A 137 2.87 -0.05 -5.40
N PRO A 138 2.94 0.45 -4.16
CA PRO A 138 1.83 0.31 -3.23
C PRO A 138 0.64 1.16 -3.65
N THR A 139 -0.57 0.74 -3.27
CA THR A 139 -1.73 1.62 -3.33
C THR A 139 -1.53 2.82 -2.41
N LEU A 140 -1.98 4.00 -2.85
CA LEU A 140 -2.02 5.19 -1.99
C LEU A 140 -3.40 5.40 -1.35
N ARG A 141 -4.38 4.55 -1.65
CA ARG A 141 -5.66 4.58 -0.94
C ARG A 141 -5.44 4.35 0.54
N ASN A 142 -6.00 5.21 1.38
CA ASN A 142 -5.86 5.19 2.84
C ASN A 142 -4.42 5.32 3.37
N VAL A 143 -3.46 5.76 2.54
CA VAL A 143 -2.04 5.78 2.90
C VAL A 143 -1.75 6.60 4.17
N ALA A 144 -2.52 7.65 4.44
CA ALA A 144 -2.39 8.45 5.66
C ALA A 144 -2.66 7.67 6.96
N LEU A 145 -3.29 6.49 6.87
CA LEU A 145 -3.66 5.66 8.02
C LEU A 145 -2.78 4.42 8.18
N THR A 146 -1.86 4.16 7.24
CA THR A 146 -1.14 2.88 7.17
C THR A 146 0.35 3.00 7.53
N TRP A 147 0.68 3.87 8.47
CA TRP A 147 2.03 3.94 9.04
C TRP A 147 2.38 2.65 9.81
N PRO A 148 3.64 2.25 9.91
CA PRO A 148 4.84 2.85 9.32
C PRO A 148 4.97 2.55 7.82
N TYR A 149 5.79 3.35 7.12
CA TYR A 149 5.94 3.31 5.67
C TYR A 149 7.18 2.54 5.23
N TYR A 150 7.23 2.21 3.94
CA TYR A 150 8.18 1.32 3.28
C TYR A 150 8.03 -0.15 3.67
N HIS A 151 8.75 -1.02 2.96
CA HIS A 151 8.65 -2.48 3.12
C HIS A 151 9.11 -2.98 4.50
N ASP A 152 9.87 -2.17 5.21
CA ASP A 152 10.47 -2.49 6.52
C ASP A 152 9.92 -1.62 7.66
N GLY A 153 9.01 -0.69 7.36
CA GLY A 153 8.46 0.23 8.35
C GLY A 153 9.47 1.22 8.94
N SER A 154 10.58 1.48 8.23
CA SER A 154 11.64 2.39 8.70
C SER A 154 11.19 3.85 8.78
N VAL A 155 10.25 4.26 7.92
CA VAL A 155 9.75 5.63 7.83
C VAL A 155 8.46 5.77 8.64
N LYS A 156 8.45 6.75 9.55
CA LYS A 156 7.37 6.85 10.56
C LYS A 156 6.27 7.83 10.18
N THR A 157 6.56 8.81 9.34
CA THR A 157 5.56 9.82 8.95
C THR A 157 5.35 9.84 7.44
N LEU A 158 4.12 10.20 7.02
CA LEU A 158 3.79 10.32 5.61
C LEU A 158 4.62 11.41 4.92
N SER A 159 4.90 12.50 5.62
CA SER A 159 5.73 13.59 5.12
C SER A 159 7.17 13.14 4.82
N GLU A 160 7.78 12.34 5.71
CA GLU A 160 9.09 11.72 5.46
C GLU A 160 9.05 10.77 4.26
N ALA A 161 7.99 9.96 4.14
CA ALA A 161 7.83 9.07 3.00
C ALA A 161 7.75 9.84 1.67
N VAL A 162 7.04 10.97 1.64
CA VAL A 162 6.98 11.88 0.48
C VAL A 162 8.36 12.46 0.15
N ALA A 163 9.11 12.93 1.14
CA ALA A 163 10.45 13.47 0.95
C ALA A 163 11.41 12.43 0.35
N MET A 164 11.38 11.22 0.88
CA MET A 164 12.22 10.12 0.37
C MET A 164 11.83 9.71 -1.05
N MET A 165 10.52 9.62 -1.37
CA MET A 165 10.07 9.37 -2.75
C MET A 165 10.54 10.47 -3.70
N SER A 166 10.47 11.73 -3.29
CA SER A 166 10.97 12.84 -4.09
C SER A 166 12.47 12.71 -4.36
N ARG A 167 13.27 12.41 -3.34
CA ARG A 167 14.72 12.24 -3.47
C ARG A 167 15.10 11.03 -4.33
N TYR A 168 14.59 9.85 -4.00
CA TYR A 168 15.07 8.59 -4.59
C TYR A 168 14.37 8.19 -5.89
N GLN A 169 13.09 8.53 -6.07
CA GLN A 169 12.33 8.16 -7.26
C GLN A 169 12.22 9.29 -8.28
N VAL A 170 12.10 10.54 -7.81
CA VAL A 170 12.00 11.71 -8.69
C VAL A 170 13.37 12.34 -8.95
N GLY A 171 14.31 12.23 -8.01
CA GLY A 171 15.65 12.84 -8.09
C GLY A 171 15.64 14.34 -7.83
N ARG A 172 14.65 14.83 -7.08
CA ARG A 172 14.51 16.26 -6.73
C ARG A 172 14.24 16.40 -5.24
N GLU A 173 14.89 17.33 -4.61
CA GLU A 173 14.51 17.79 -3.27
C GLU A 173 13.17 18.54 -3.34
N MET A 174 12.23 18.16 -2.51
CA MET A 174 10.91 18.81 -2.45
C MET A 174 10.93 19.86 -1.34
N PRO A 175 10.63 21.14 -1.66
CA PRO A 175 10.49 22.18 -0.64
C PRO A 175 9.45 21.80 0.41
N GLU A 176 9.63 22.25 1.66
CA GLU A 176 8.71 21.91 2.76
C GLU A 176 7.26 22.31 2.46
N ALA A 177 7.05 23.46 1.80
CA ALA A 177 5.71 23.91 1.41
C ALA A 177 5.03 22.96 0.42
N ASP A 178 5.77 22.46 -0.59
CA ASP A 178 5.25 21.50 -1.57
C ASP A 178 4.99 20.14 -0.92
N LYS A 179 5.91 19.68 -0.07
CA LYS A 179 5.80 18.44 0.68
C LYS A 179 4.56 18.45 1.58
N ALA A 180 4.29 19.56 2.27
CA ALA A 180 3.10 19.71 3.09
C ALA A 180 1.82 19.57 2.25
N LYS A 181 1.74 20.23 1.09
CA LYS A 181 0.59 20.16 0.18
C LYS A 181 0.40 18.76 -0.40
N VAL A 182 1.47 18.10 -0.86
CA VAL A 182 1.40 16.71 -1.35
C VAL A 182 0.92 15.78 -0.23
N THR A 183 1.40 15.96 1.00
CA THR A 183 0.93 15.18 2.16
C THR A 183 -0.56 15.41 2.40
N LYS A 184 -1.04 16.66 2.31
CA LYS A 184 -2.47 16.99 2.40
C LYS A 184 -3.31 16.34 1.30
N PHE A 185 -2.81 16.29 0.07
CA PHE A 185 -3.47 15.53 -0.99
C PHE A 185 -3.58 14.04 -0.65
N LEU A 186 -2.51 13.42 -0.16
CA LEU A 186 -2.52 12.00 0.20
C LEU A 186 -3.50 11.69 1.34
N GLU A 187 -3.74 12.63 2.27
CA GLU A 187 -4.81 12.52 3.28
C GLU A 187 -6.21 12.44 2.63
N ALA A 188 -6.42 13.15 1.50
CA ALA A 188 -7.68 13.12 0.75
C ALA A 188 -7.98 11.79 0.04
N LEU A 189 -7.05 10.83 0.05
CA LEU A 189 -7.24 9.48 -0.50
C LEU A 189 -7.87 8.49 0.51
N THR A 190 -8.21 8.94 1.70
CA THR A 190 -8.88 8.13 2.72
C THR A 190 -10.37 8.03 2.40
N GLY A 191 -10.84 6.81 2.18
CA GLY A 191 -12.21 6.52 1.77
C GLY A 191 -13.10 6.00 2.89
N GLU A 192 -14.21 5.36 2.51
CA GLU A 192 -15.22 4.81 3.41
C GLU A 192 -15.32 3.30 3.25
N LEU A 193 -15.29 2.56 4.35
CA LEU A 193 -15.59 1.14 4.36
C LEU A 193 -17.06 0.94 4.78
N LYS A 194 -17.87 0.36 3.89
CA LYS A 194 -19.31 0.14 4.12
C LYS A 194 -20.04 1.43 4.57
N GLY A 195 -19.73 2.55 3.92
CA GLY A 195 -20.35 3.85 4.19
C GLY A 195 -19.88 4.55 5.47
N LYS A 196 -18.80 4.06 6.11
CA LYS A 196 -18.21 4.72 7.28
C LYS A 196 -16.79 5.15 6.96
N PRO A 197 -16.37 6.36 7.34
CA PRO A 197 -14.98 6.80 7.15
C PRO A 197 -14.00 5.79 7.74
N VAL A 198 -12.98 5.44 6.98
CA VAL A 198 -11.88 4.63 7.51
C VAL A 198 -11.08 5.47 8.49
N THR A 199 -10.87 4.93 9.68
CA THR A 199 -10.10 5.59 10.73
C THR A 199 -8.95 4.70 11.18
N ASN A 200 -7.87 5.32 11.66
CA ASN A 200 -6.80 4.56 12.30
C ASN A 200 -7.27 4.07 13.66
N THR A 201 -7.56 2.77 13.76
CA THR A 201 -7.93 2.12 15.04
C THR A 201 -6.73 1.89 15.96
N ASN A 202 -5.50 2.13 15.46
CA ASN A 202 -4.25 1.94 16.22
C ASN A 202 -3.73 3.24 16.86
N LYS A 203 -4.58 4.25 17.08
CA LYS A 203 -4.25 5.33 18.01
C LYS A 203 -4.36 4.79 19.43
N GLN A 204 -3.31 4.20 19.91
CA GLN A 204 -3.02 4.07 21.32
C GLN A 204 -1.89 5.01 21.69
#